data_9f298fb9ac4d19c610d5514bcb820c38
#
_entry.id   9f298fb9ac4d19c610d5514bcb820c38
#
_cell.length_a   1.000
_cell.length_b   1.000
_cell.length_c   1.000
_cell.angle_alpha   90.00
_cell.angle_beta   90.00
_cell.angle_gamma   90.00
#
_symmetry.space_group_name_H-M   'P 1'
#
loop_
_entity.id
_entity.type
_entity.pdbx_description
1 polymer ?
#
loop_
_entity_poly.entity_id
_entity_poly.type
_entity_poly.pdbx_seq_one_letter_code
_entity_poly.pdbx_strand_id
1 'polypeptide(L)'
;MRFLPTLLPLLPLLLVSAPVPAQAAPQGGERFTHHDWTLACDNTRTCRAAGYQNDDEGGNAPVSVLLTRAAGPNQPVSAELMLGQYEETTFPARVTLQINGVALGALAYNREDGSATLTAPQVAALLASLKRDSHIDVIGNDGRRWVLSDRGASAVLLKMDTVQGRLGTPGALMRKGTVAESSVLPALPVPVMTLGKAFATRPADAALGRSPALRAALAAATSPDDCEALGPGEGLVAGEAPQDMTVTRLSATKLLVSVGCWRAAYNTGDGYWVINDRAPYAPVLVTTLGNDDDGRTITSASKGRGLGDCWYTATWSWDGARFVPTAESNTGLCRLVAAGGAWEMPTLVTRVQE
;
A
#
# COMPACT_ATOMS: atom_id res chain seq x y z
N MET A 1 -25.92 74.77 -36.94
CA MET A 1 -24.94 73.74 -36.63
C MET A 1 -25.38 73.02 -35.36
N ARG A 2 -25.93 71.81 -35.47
CA ARG A 2 -26.39 70.97 -34.31
C ARG A 2 -25.39 69.85 -34.19
N PHE A 3 -24.68 69.76 -33.02
CA PHE A 3 -23.81 68.64 -32.67
C PHE A 3 -24.64 67.52 -32.03
N LEU A 4 -24.61 66.31 -32.64
CA LEU A 4 -25.10 65.08 -32.01
C LEU A 4 -24.01 64.46 -31.14
N PRO A 5 -24.31 63.97 -29.95
CA PRO A 5 -23.36 63.20 -29.16
C PRO A 5 -23.42 61.70 -29.56
N THR A 6 -22.26 61.15 -29.93
CA THR A 6 -22.07 59.73 -30.22
C THR A 6 -21.99 58.93 -28.89
N LEU A 7 -22.97 58.07 -28.64
CA LEU A 7 -22.93 57.07 -27.54
C LEU A 7 -22.07 55.87 -27.98
N LEU A 8 -20.96 55.63 -27.28
CA LEU A 8 -20.18 54.41 -27.37
C LEU A 8 -20.86 53.32 -26.54
N PRO A 9 -21.07 52.08 -27.06
CA PRO A 9 -21.58 50.99 -26.24
C PRO A 9 -20.47 50.40 -25.36
N LEU A 10 -20.72 50.35 -24.04
CA LEU A 10 -19.92 49.57 -23.09
C LEU A 10 -20.20 48.09 -23.31
N LEU A 11 -19.18 47.35 -23.78
CA LEU A 11 -19.20 45.91 -23.90
C LEU A 11 -18.90 45.31 -22.49
N PRO A 12 -19.74 44.41 -21.92
CA PRO A 12 -19.42 43.77 -20.67
C PRO A 12 -18.32 42.72 -20.87
N LEU A 13 -17.25 42.84 -20.13
CA LEU A 13 -16.14 41.88 -20.05
C LEU A 13 -16.62 40.65 -19.29
N LEU A 14 -17.01 39.58 -20.00
CA LEU A 14 -17.29 38.26 -19.39
C LEU A 14 -15.96 37.62 -18.94
N LEU A 15 -15.71 37.61 -17.66
CA LEU A 15 -14.62 36.83 -17.04
C LEU A 15 -14.95 35.33 -17.16
N VAL A 16 -14.39 34.69 -18.16
CA VAL A 16 -14.42 33.24 -18.31
C VAL A 16 -13.42 32.65 -17.30
N SER A 17 -13.93 32.11 -16.19
CA SER A 17 -13.14 31.33 -15.26
C SER A 17 -12.74 30.03 -15.96
N ALA A 18 -11.45 29.87 -16.29
CA ALA A 18 -10.94 28.60 -16.77
C ALA A 18 -11.07 27.53 -15.66
N PRO A 19 -11.58 26.32 -15.98
CA PRO A 19 -11.59 25.24 -15.00
C PRO A 19 -10.15 24.87 -14.63
N VAL A 20 -9.83 24.89 -13.34
CA VAL A 20 -8.57 24.34 -12.82
C VAL A 20 -8.60 22.84 -13.12
N PRO A 21 -7.60 22.28 -13.81
CA PRO A 21 -7.55 20.85 -14.07
C PRO A 21 -7.56 20.09 -12.75
N ALA A 22 -8.54 19.22 -12.54
CA ALA A 22 -8.56 18.30 -11.42
C ALA A 22 -7.30 17.43 -11.50
N GLN A 23 -6.42 17.52 -10.50
CA GLN A 23 -5.27 16.63 -10.42
C GLN A 23 -5.78 15.20 -10.36
N ALA A 24 -5.30 14.34 -11.29
CA ALA A 24 -5.58 12.91 -11.23
C ALA A 24 -5.11 12.36 -9.88
N ALA A 25 -5.91 11.49 -9.27
CA ALA A 25 -5.49 10.80 -8.06
C ALA A 25 -4.15 10.09 -8.31
N PRO A 26 -3.23 10.05 -7.32
CA PRO A 26 -1.99 9.32 -7.44
C PRO A 26 -2.30 7.87 -7.84
N GLN A 27 -1.70 7.39 -8.91
CA GLN A 27 -1.81 5.98 -9.27
C GLN A 27 -0.85 5.19 -8.40
N GLY A 28 -1.32 4.08 -7.82
CA GLY A 28 -0.49 3.13 -7.10
C GLY A 28 0.63 2.59 -7.99
N GLY A 29 1.70 2.13 -7.36
CA GLY A 29 2.84 1.55 -8.05
C GLY A 29 2.60 0.11 -8.52
N GLU A 30 3.67 -0.59 -8.81
CA GLU A 30 3.65 -1.93 -9.42
C GLU A 30 3.81 -3.02 -8.35
N ARG A 31 3.05 -4.11 -8.47
CA ARG A 31 3.22 -5.35 -7.70
C ARG A 31 3.44 -6.53 -8.63
N PHE A 32 4.30 -7.44 -8.22
CA PHE A 32 4.55 -8.67 -8.96
C PHE A 32 5.03 -9.77 -8.02
N THR A 33 4.44 -10.95 -8.11
CA THR A 33 4.83 -12.13 -7.30
C THR A 33 5.14 -13.28 -8.22
N HIS A 34 6.21 -14.01 -7.92
CA HIS A 34 6.57 -15.23 -8.63
C HIS A 34 7.24 -16.20 -7.66
N HIS A 35 6.61 -17.36 -7.45
CA HIS A 35 7.00 -18.37 -6.46
C HIS A 35 7.25 -17.76 -5.06
N ASP A 36 8.46 -17.87 -4.54
CA ASP A 36 8.82 -17.46 -3.19
C ASP A 36 9.28 -15.99 -3.09
N TRP A 37 9.12 -15.22 -4.18
CA TRP A 37 9.53 -13.82 -4.25
C TRP A 37 8.37 -12.90 -4.63
N THR A 38 8.34 -11.72 -4.04
CA THR A 38 7.38 -10.67 -4.36
C THR A 38 8.06 -9.31 -4.48
N LEU A 39 7.51 -8.43 -5.31
CA LEU A 39 7.96 -7.07 -5.59
C LEU A 39 6.84 -6.08 -5.26
N ALA A 40 7.22 -4.97 -4.66
CA ALA A 40 6.45 -3.73 -4.66
C ALA A 40 7.35 -2.58 -5.08
N CYS A 41 6.92 -1.81 -6.08
CA CYS A 41 7.54 -0.55 -6.43
C CYS A 41 6.52 0.56 -6.16
N ASP A 42 6.89 1.59 -5.44
CA ASP A 42 5.98 2.67 -5.12
C ASP A 42 5.90 3.73 -6.26
N ASN A 43 5.00 4.67 -6.11
CA ASN A 43 4.79 5.76 -7.05
C ASN A 43 6.00 6.72 -7.19
N THR A 44 7.04 6.60 -6.35
CA THR A 44 8.33 7.29 -6.51
C THR A 44 9.33 6.47 -7.34
N ARG A 45 8.94 5.24 -7.76
CA ARG A 45 9.77 4.22 -8.41
C ARG A 45 10.82 3.58 -7.51
N THR A 46 10.72 3.74 -6.19
CA THR A 46 11.52 2.93 -5.26
C THR A 46 10.94 1.54 -5.22
N CYS A 47 11.78 0.53 -5.44
CA CYS A 47 11.37 -0.87 -5.52
C CYS A 47 11.89 -1.67 -4.33
N ARG A 48 11.04 -2.59 -3.84
CA ARG A 48 11.35 -3.53 -2.75
C ARG A 48 11.00 -4.93 -3.21
N ALA A 49 11.98 -5.83 -3.21
CA ALA A 49 11.79 -7.24 -3.55
C ALA A 49 12.05 -8.08 -2.30
N ALA A 50 11.05 -8.84 -1.88
CA ALA A 50 11.16 -9.73 -0.74
C ALA A 50 11.19 -11.20 -1.18
N GLY A 51 12.19 -11.96 -0.72
CA GLY A 51 12.32 -13.39 -0.90
C GLY A 51 12.13 -14.12 0.42
N TYR A 52 11.66 -15.37 0.35
CA TYR A 52 11.28 -16.18 1.50
C TYR A 52 11.87 -17.59 1.40
N GLN A 53 11.70 -18.40 2.46
CA GLN A 53 11.92 -19.84 2.38
C GLN A 53 10.96 -20.48 1.39
N ASN A 54 11.32 -21.67 0.89
CA ASN A 54 10.44 -22.49 0.07
C ASN A 54 9.25 -22.99 0.92
N ASP A 55 8.03 -22.80 0.43
CA ASP A 55 6.78 -23.21 1.10
C ASP A 55 6.35 -24.64 0.76
N ASP A 56 6.80 -25.15 -0.37
CA ASP A 56 6.43 -26.51 -0.85
C ASP A 56 7.12 -27.61 -0.02
N GLU A 57 8.24 -27.29 0.63
CA GLU A 57 9.00 -28.21 1.47
C GLU A 57 8.67 -27.92 2.95
N GLY A 58 7.67 -28.62 3.49
CA GLY A 58 7.30 -28.46 4.89
C GLY A 58 8.49 -28.64 5.86
N GLY A 59 8.56 -27.77 6.88
CA GLY A 59 9.59 -27.85 7.96
C GLY A 59 10.77 -26.89 7.81
N ASN A 60 10.81 -26.05 6.79
CA ASN A 60 11.83 -24.98 6.68
C ASN A 60 11.58 -23.90 7.73
N ALA A 61 12.62 -23.52 8.47
CA ALA A 61 12.54 -22.40 9.41
C ALA A 61 12.25 -21.09 8.64
N PRO A 62 11.26 -20.28 9.08
CA PRO A 62 10.88 -19.08 8.37
C PRO A 62 12.03 -18.08 8.27
N VAL A 63 12.25 -17.55 7.07
CA VAL A 63 13.28 -16.54 6.78
C VAL A 63 12.83 -15.67 5.63
N SER A 64 13.21 -14.40 5.65
CA SER A 64 13.00 -13.50 4.54
C SER A 64 14.18 -12.55 4.33
N VAL A 65 14.42 -12.14 3.08
CA VAL A 65 15.32 -11.05 2.71
C VAL A 65 14.53 -9.96 1.97
N LEU A 66 14.75 -8.71 2.32
CA LEU A 66 14.25 -7.55 1.60
C LEU A 66 15.39 -6.89 0.83
N LEU A 67 15.27 -6.81 -0.48
CA LEU A 67 16.14 -6.05 -1.36
C LEU A 67 15.47 -4.72 -1.70
N THR A 68 16.06 -3.59 -1.30
CA THR A 68 15.53 -2.25 -1.61
C THR A 68 16.45 -1.54 -2.60
N ARG A 69 15.85 -0.93 -3.63
CA ARG A 69 16.55 -0.11 -4.59
C ARG A 69 15.80 1.18 -4.89
N ALA A 70 16.41 2.32 -4.62
CA ALA A 70 15.87 3.61 -5.02
C ALA A 70 15.87 3.78 -6.54
N ALA A 71 14.99 4.64 -7.06
CA ALA A 71 14.99 5.04 -8.47
C ALA A 71 16.18 5.95 -8.80
N GLY A 72 16.48 6.07 -10.09
CA GLY A 72 17.58 6.91 -10.57
C GLY A 72 18.85 6.12 -10.91
N PRO A 73 19.75 6.72 -11.68
CA PRO A 73 21.00 6.07 -12.08
C PRO A 73 21.92 5.82 -10.87
N ASN A 74 22.78 4.79 -11.00
CA ASN A 74 23.82 4.43 -10.02
C ASN A 74 23.32 4.13 -8.59
N GLN A 75 22.03 3.90 -8.37
CA GLN A 75 21.53 3.55 -7.05
C GLN A 75 21.92 2.12 -6.67
N PRO A 76 22.56 1.90 -5.50
CA PRO A 76 22.88 0.58 -5.02
C PRO A 76 21.62 -0.18 -4.58
N VAL A 77 21.74 -1.49 -4.40
CA VAL A 77 20.77 -2.31 -3.68
C VAL A 77 21.22 -2.43 -2.24
N SER A 78 20.33 -2.17 -1.29
CA SER A 78 20.50 -2.60 0.10
C SER A 78 19.77 -3.93 0.34
N ALA A 79 20.19 -4.68 1.35
CA ALA A 79 19.52 -5.90 1.76
C ALA A 79 19.42 -5.99 3.28
N GLU A 80 18.21 -6.32 3.73
CA GLU A 80 17.88 -6.66 5.11
C GLU A 80 17.39 -8.11 5.14
N LEU A 81 17.65 -8.81 6.24
CA LEU A 81 17.22 -10.19 6.43
C LEU A 81 16.47 -10.27 7.75
N MET A 82 15.44 -11.10 7.80
CA MET A 82 14.67 -11.40 9.00
C MET A 82 14.55 -12.91 9.18
N LEU A 83 14.98 -13.40 10.33
CA LEU A 83 14.72 -14.76 10.77
C LEU A 83 13.33 -14.83 11.39
N GLY A 84 12.61 -15.94 11.19
CA GLY A 84 11.23 -16.06 11.62
C GLY A 84 11.06 -15.92 13.12
N GLN A 85 10.04 -15.16 13.51
CA GLN A 85 9.66 -14.81 14.89
C GLN A 85 8.21 -15.19 15.21
N TYR A 86 7.55 -15.93 14.33
CA TYR A 86 6.11 -16.21 14.51
C TYR A 86 5.84 -17.12 15.71
N GLU A 87 6.76 -18.02 16.02
CA GLU A 87 6.76 -18.82 17.26
C GLU A 87 7.82 -18.27 18.22
N GLU A 88 7.59 -18.38 19.53
CA GLU A 88 8.60 -18.00 20.54
C GLU A 88 9.88 -18.81 20.37
N THR A 89 10.85 -18.23 19.70
CA THR A 89 12.16 -18.83 19.50
C THR A 89 13.25 -17.95 20.12
N THR A 90 14.13 -18.59 20.87
CA THR A 90 15.38 -17.95 21.26
C THR A 90 16.31 -17.96 20.05
N PHE A 91 16.68 -16.80 19.56
CA PHE A 91 17.61 -16.69 18.44
C PHE A 91 19.06 -17.03 18.84
N PRO A 92 19.89 -17.57 17.91
CA PRO A 92 21.31 -17.85 18.17
C PRO A 92 22.07 -16.58 18.53
N ALA A 93 23.23 -16.74 19.19
CA ALA A 93 24.05 -15.57 19.53
C ALA A 93 24.73 -14.93 18.32
N ARG A 94 24.95 -15.68 17.26
CA ARG A 94 25.56 -15.23 15.99
C ARG A 94 24.98 -16.02 14.82
N VAL A 95 24.85 -15.36 13.68
CA VAL A 95 24.44 -15.97 12.41
C VAL A 95 25.45 -15.63 11.31
N THR A 96 25.61 -16.56 10.37
CA THR A 96 26.53 -16.46 9.25
C THR A 96 25.79 -16.71 7.96
N LEU A 97 25.97 -15.85 6.94
CA LEU A 97 25.47 -16.10 5.59
C LEU A 97 26.42 -17.06 4.86
N GLN A 98 25.85 -18.10 4.27
CA GLN A 98 26.55 -19.04 3.43
C GLN A 98 25.83 -19.18 2.08
N ILE A 99 26.57 -19.14 0.97
CA ILE A 99 26.00 -19.32 -0.37
C ILE A 99 26.81 -20.41 -1.10
N ASN A 100 26.10 -21.45 -1.55
CA ASN A 100 26.69 -22.61 -2.24
C ASN A 100 27.89 -23.21 -1.46
N GLY A 101 27.77 -23.32 -0.15
CA GLY A 101 28.81 -23.84 0.74
C GLY A 101 29.94 -22.85 1.11
N VAL A 102 29.95 -21.64 0.53
CA VAL A 102 30.93 -20.59 0.83
C VAL A 102 30.42 -19.66 1.91
N ALA A 103 31.11 -19.61 3.05
CA ALA A 103 30.75 -18.67 4.12
C ALA A 103 31.14 -17.23 3.76
N LEU A 104 30.18 -16.31 3.88
CA LEU A 104 30.34 -14.89 3.57
C LEU A 104 30.51 -14.02 4.83
N GLY A 105 30.80 -14.66 5.97
CA GLY A 105 31.01 -14.00 7.24
C GLY A 105 29.73 -13.80 8.06
N ALA A 106 29.92 -13.29 9.26
CA ALA A 106 28.83 -13.00 10.19
C ALA A 106 27.95 -11.85 9.66
N LEU A 107 26.65 -11.92 9.99
CA LEU A 107 25.71 -10.83 9.74
C LEU A 107 25.71 -9.84 10.93
N ALA A 108 25.49 -8.56 10.65
CA ALA A 108 25.15 -7.56 11.64
C ALA A 108 23.71 -7.83 12.11
N TYR A 109 23.57 -8.58 13.18
CA TYR A 109 22.35 -9.27 13.57
C TYR A 109 21.84 -8.78 14.92
N ASN A 110 20.57 -8.42 14.97
CA ASN A 110 19.83 -8.09 16.18
C ASN A 110 19.12 -9.36 16.72
N ARG A 111 19.43 -9.75 17.95
CA ARG A 111 18.86 -10.94 18.58
C ARG A 111 17.46 -10.74 19.13
N GLU A 112 17.00 -9.50 19.29
CA GLU A 112 15.68 -9.20 19.86
C GLU A 112 14.58 -9.40 18.83
N ASP A 113 14.86 -9.01 17.58
CA ASP A 113 13.88 -9.02 16.49
C ASP A 113 14.25 -9.94 15.32
N GLY A 114 15.39 -10.63 15.39
CA GLY A 114 15.84 -11.53 14.33
C GLY A 114 16.29 -10.85 13.05
N SER A 115 16.39 -9.51 13.04
CA SER A 115 16.78 -8.74 11.86
C SER A 115 18.29 -8.69 11.68
N ALA A 116 18.73 -8.55 10.43
CA ALA A 116 20.14 -8.36 10.08
C ALA A 116 20.26 -7.48 8.85
N THR A 117 21.34 -6.68 8.79
CA THR A 117 21.70 -5.91 7.60
C THR A 117 22.88 -6.58 6.91
N LEU A 118 22.78 -6.74 5.57
CA LEU A 118 23.85 -7.29 4.76
C LEU A 118 24.83 -6.18 4.35
N THR A 119 26.13 -6.48 4.44
CA THR A 119 27.18 -5.62 3.91
C THR A 119 27.15 -5.60 2.36
N ALA A 120 27.72 -4.56 1.74
CA ALA A 120 27.75 -4.45 0.28
C ALA A 120 28.38 -5.69 -0.42
N PRO A 121 29.48 -6.32 0.08
CA PRO A 121 29.97 -7.58 -0.48
C PRO A 121 28.98 -8.75 -0.36
N GLN A 122 28.26 -8.86 0.78
CA GLN A 122 27.24 -9.90 0.97
C GLN A 122 26.06 -9.69 0.03
N VAL A 123 25.59 -8.44 -0.16
CA VAL A 123 24.55 -8.09 -1.14
C VAL A 123 24.97 -8.45 -2.55
N ALA A 124 26.22 -8.13 -2.94
CA ALA A 124 26.74 -8.47 -4.27
C ALA A 124 26.79 -9.98 -4.50
N ALA A 125 27.23 -10.75 -3.50
CA ALA A 125 27.26 -12.22 -3.57
C ALA A 125 25.84 -12.81 -3.66
N LEU A 126 24.90 -12.31 -2.87
CA LEU A 126 23.49 -12.71 -2.91
C LEU A 126 22.89 -12.43 -4.31
N LEU A 127 23.01 -11.22 -4.83
CA LEU A 127 22.50 -10.86 -6.16
C LEU A 127 23.14 -11.69 -7.28
N ALA A 128 24.40 -12.10 -7.14
CA ALA A 128 25.05 -12.98 -8.10
C ALA A 128 24.50 -14.40 -8.05
N SER A 129 24.15 -14.90 -6.87
CA SER A 129 23.58 -16.24 -6.68
C SER A 129 22.14 -16.33 -7.19
N LEU A 130 21.32 -15.29 -7.02
CA LEU A 130 19.91 -15.25 -7.44
C LEU A 130 19.70 -15.27 -8.97
N LYS A 131 20.77 -15.33 -9.76
CA LYS A 131 20.72 -15.46 -11.24
C LYS A 131 20.67 -16.90 -11.73
N ARG A 132 20.87 -17.88 -10.86
CA ARG A 132 20.96 -19.30 -11.15
C ARG A 132 20.54 -20.08 -9.92
N ASP A 133 20.32 -21.37 -10.07
CA ASP A 133 20.01 -22.26 -8.96
C ASP A 133 21.14 -22.17 -7.92
N SER A 134 20.77 -21.85 -6.69
CA SER A 134 21.71 -21.59 -5.62
C SER A 134 21.16 -22.04 -4.28
N HIS A 135 22.05 -22.44 -3.39
CA HIS A 135 21.74 -22.79 -2.04
C HIS A 135 22.17 -21.65 -1.11
N ILE A 136 21.21 -21.00 -0.47
CA ILE A 136 21.42 -19.79 0.34
C ILE A 136 21.00 -20.08 1.77
N ASP A 137 21.98 -20.17 2.67
CA ASP A 137 21.77 -20.51 4.06
C ASP A 137 22.11 -19.35 4.99
N VAL A 138 21.33 -19.21 6.05
CA VAL A 138 21.70 -18.48 7.25
C VAL A 138 21.91 -19.51 8.37
N ILE A 139 23.11 -19.57 8.94
CA ILE A 139 23.50 -20.60 9.89
C ILE A 139 23.78 -19.97 11.24
N GLY A 140 23.06 -20.42 12.26
CA GLY A 140 23.29 -20.07 13.65
C GLY A 140 24.49 -20.77 14.25
N ASN A 141 25.15 -20.14 15.21
CA ASN A 141 26.25 -20.78 15.96
C ASN A 141 25.80 -21.95 16.88
N ASP A 142 24.51 -22.18 16.96
CA ASP A 142 23.86 -23.31 17.62
C ASP A 142 23.49 -24.45 16.65
N GLY A 143 23.86 -24.32 15.39
CA GLY A 143 23.63 -25.31 14.34
C GLY A 143 22.29 -25.19 13.62
N ARG A 144 21.40 -24.29 14.05
CA ARG A 144 20.15 -24.02 13.32
C ARG A 144 20.45 -23.45 11.93
N ARG A 145 19.56 -23.77 10.99
CA ARG A 145 19.68 -23.36 9.59
C ARG A 145 18.37 -22.80 9.10
N TRP A 146 18.45 -21.69 8.37
CA TRP A 146 17.38 -21.05 7.62
C TRP A 146 17.77 -21.04 6.16
N VAL A 147 16.91 -21.56 5.28
CA VAL A 147 17.17 -21.69 3.85
C VAL A 147 16.32 -20.69 3.10
N LEU A 148 16.97 -19.70 2.47
CA LEU A 148 16.30 -18.75 1.60
C LEU A 148 16.14 -19.36 0.20
N SER A 149 14.92 -19.37 -0.32
CA SER A 149 14.65 -19.87 -1.68
C SER A 149 15.11 -18.87 -2.74
N ASP A 150 15.70 -19.37 -3.81
CA ASP A 150 16.01 -18.61 -5.03
C ASP A 150 14.91 -18.68 -6.08
N ARG A 151 13.86 -19.52 -5.87
CA ARG A 151 12.76 -19.76 -6.81
C ARG A 151 11.92 -18.49 -7.00
N GLY A 152 11.94 -17.97 -8.23
CA GLY A 152 11.22 -16.74 -8.58
C GLY A 152 12.04 -15.46 -8.51
N ALA A 153 13.20 -15.47 -7.85
CA ALA A 153 14.08 -14.30 -7.69
C ALA A 153 14.40 -13.62 -9.01
N SER A 154 14.87 -14.40 -10.01
CA SER A 154 15.24 -13.87 -11.31
C SER A 154 14.13 -13.12 -12.02
N ALA A 155 12.89 -13.63 -11.95
CA ALA A 155 11.71 -12.99 -12.55
C ALA A 155 11.36 -11.67 -11.83
N VAL A 156 11.39 -11.68 -10.50
CA VAL A 156 11.11 -10.52 -9.67
C VAL A 156 12.17 -9.42 -9.85
N LEU A 157 13.45 -9.78 -9.87
CA LEU A 157 14.53 -8.82 -10.10
C LEU A 157 14.53 -8.28 -11.53
N LEU A 158 14.16 -9.10 -12.54
CA LEU A 158 13.96 -8.63 -13.92
C LEU A 158 12.80 -7.61 -14.00
N LYS A 159 11.71 -7.88 -13.29
CA LYS A 159 10.57 -6.94 -13.20
C LYS A 159 10.99 -5.64 -12.51
N MET A 160 11.79 -5.69 -11.43
CA MET A 160 12.39 -4.51 -10.78
C MET A 160 13.20 -3.67 -11.76
N ASP A 161 14.13 -4.30 -12.52
CA ASP A 161 14.91 -3.62 -13.54
C ASP A 161 14.02 -2.98 -14.62
N THR A 162 12.93 -3.66 -15.01
CA THR A 162 11.97 -3.15 -15.99
C THR A 162 11.26 -1.89 -15.51
N VAL A 163 10.71 -1.93 -14.28
CA VAL A 163 9.97 -0.79 -13.69
C VAL A 163 10.87 0.45 -13.55
N GLN A 164 12.13 0.23 -13.19
CA GLN A 164 13.11 1.32 -13.04
C GLN A 164 13.81 1.74 -14.34
N GLY A 165 13.50 1.08 -15.48
CA GLY A 165 14.13 1.39 -16.77
C GLY A 165 15.62 1.04 -16.83
N ARG A 166 16.06 -0.05 -16.14
CA ARG A 166 17.48 -0.44 -16.02
C ARG A 166 17.93 -1.49 -17.02
N LEU A 167 17.01 -2.09 -17.76
CA LEU A 167 17.36 -3.17 -18.70
C LEU A 167 18.41 -2.72 -19.70
N GLY A 168 19.46 -3.52 -19.86
CA GLY A 168 20.56 -3.25 -20.78
C GLY A 168 21.59 -2.23 -20.29
N THR A 169 21.42 -1.67 -19.07
CA THR A 169 22.44 -0.81 -18.46
C THR A 169 23.49 -1.64 -17.69
N PRO A 170 24.68 -1.09 -17.41
CA PRO A 170 25.66 -1.76 -16.54
C PRO A 170 25.12 -2.02 -15.11
N GLY A 171 24.22 -1.17 -14.63
CA GLY A 171 23.59 -1.26 -13.31
C GLY A 171 22.41 -2.23 -13.22
N ALA A 172 21.95 -2.84 -14.33
CA ALA A 172 20.89 -3.85 -14.31
C ALA A 172 21.25 -5.05 -13.44
N LEU A 173 20.29 -5.58 -12.69
CA LEU A 173 20.50 -6.77 -11.85
C LEU A 173 20.55 -8.03 -12.70
N MET A 174 19.62 -8.15 -13.67
CA MET A 174 19.46 -9.38 -14.45
C MET A 174 20.04 -9.28 -15.86
N ARG A 175 19.67 -8.27 -16.64
CA ARG A 175 20.09 -8.12 -18.03
C ARG A 175 20.99 -6.90 -18.19
N LYS A 176 22.27 -7.07 -17.83
CA LYS A 176 23.31 -6.05 -18.02
C LYS A 176 23.61 -5.83 -19.49
N GLY A 177 24.04 -4.62 -19.83
CA GLY A 177 24.44 -4.23 -21.17
C GLY A 177 25.22 -2.91 -21.16
N THR A 178 25.24 -2.25 -22.31
CA THR A 178 26.02 -1.03 -22.57
C THR A 178 25.17 0.23 -22.71
N VAL A 179 23.85 0.14 -22.49
CA VAL A 179 22.97 1.30 -22.46
C VAL A 179 23.45 2.24 -21.35
N ALA A 180 23.54 3.53 -21.65
CA ALA A 180 24.05 4.51 -20.70
C ALA A 180 23.24 4.50 -19.38
N GLU A 181 23.91 4.45 -18.25
CA GLU A 181 23.26 4.45 -16.92
C GLU A 181 22.41 5.71 -16.70
N SER A 182 22.74 6.83 -17.35
CA SER A 182 21.96 8.07 -17.35
C SER A 182 20.55 7.94 -17.95
N SER A 183 20.26 6.86 -18.69
CA SER A 183 18.92 6.58 -19.23
C SER A 183 17.96 5.97 -18.21
N VAL A 184 18.46 5.54 -17.06
CA VAL A 184 17.63 4.98 -15.99
C VAL A 184 16.61 6.02 -15.51
N LEU A 185 15.37 5.60 -15.32
CA LEU A 185 14.28 6.48 -14.92
C LEU A 185 14.60 7.17 -13.58
N PRO A 186 14.48 8.50 -13.50
CA PRO A 186 14.73 9.24 -12.28
C PRO A 186 13.69 8.94 -11.19
N ALA A 187 14.04 9.18 -9.94
CA ALA A 187 13.07 9.18 -8.86
C ALA A 187 12.00 10.26 -9.10
N LEU A 188 10.75 9.94 -8.79
CA LEU A 188 9.66 10.91 -8.73
C LEU A 188 9.57 11.47 -7.29
N PRO A 189 9.23 12.76 -7.14
CA PRO A 189 9.03 13.32 -5.80
C PRO A 189 7.83 12.65 -5.14
N VAL A 190 7.90 12.49 -3.80
CA VAL A 190 6.74 12.07 -3.01
C VAL A 190 5.66 13.14 -3.16
N PRO A 191 4.44 12.79 -3.62
CA PRO A 191 3.34 13.74 -3.68
C PRO A 191 3.05 14.33 -2.30
N VAL A 192 2.63 15.60 -2.28
CA VAL A 192 2.22 16.30 -1.06
C VAL A 192 0.74 16.59 -1.14
N MET A 193 0.01 16.31 -0.07
CA MET A 193 -1.40 16.60 0.08
C MET A 193 -1.64 17.31 1.41
N THR A 194 -2.52 18.31 1.41
CA THR A 194 -2.98 18.98 2.65
C THR A 194 -4.34 18.43 3.02
N LEU A 195 -4.52 18.03 4.28
CA LEU A 195 -5.80 17.61 4.81
C LEU A 195 -6.81 18.74 4.79
N GLY A 196 -8.05 18.43 4.40
CA GLY A 196 -9.17 19.32 4.55
C GLY A 196 -9.42 19.67 6.02
N LYS A 197 -9.99 20.85 6.28
CA LYS A 197 -10.32 21.30 7.64
C LYS A 197 -11.26 20.32 8.33
N ALA A 198 -11.08 20.14 9.64
CA ALA A 198 -12.02 19.41 10.47
C ALA A 198 -13.27 20.27 10.76
N PHE A 199 -14.42 19.62 10.79
CA PHE A 199 -15.70 20.23 11.14
C PHE A 199 -16.37 19.44 12.28
N ALA A 200 -16.98 20.14 13.22
CA ALA A 200 -17.76 19.48 14.26
C ALA A 200 -19.04 18.88 13.69
N THR A 201 -19.30 17.61 13.98
CA THR A 201 -20.54 16.93 13.65
C THR A 201 -21.68 17.51 14.49
N ARG A 202 -22.80 17.83 13.85
CA ARG A 202 -23.98 18.41 14.50
C ARG A 202 -24.93 17.30 14.94
N PRO A 203 -25.78 17.51 15.98
CA PRO A 203 -26.79 16.52 16.37
C PRO A 203 -27.73 16.10 15.22
N ALA A 204 -28.06 17.05 14.31
CA ALA A 204 -28.87 16.75 13.13
C ALA A 204 -28.14 15.84 12.12
N ASP A 205 -26.80 15.95 12.01
CA ASP A 205 -26.01 15.08 11.14
C ASP A 205 -26.01 13.65 11.70
N ALA A 206 -25.75 13.50 13.00
CA ALA A 206 -25.78 12.21 13.68
C ALA A 206 -27.16 11.52 13.58
N ALA A 207 -28.25 12.29 13.62
CA ALA A 207 -29.60 11.77 13.47
C ALA A 207 -29.85 11.13 12.08
N LEU A 208 -29.12 11.55 11.04
CA LEU A 208 -29.19 10.93 9.71
C LEU A 208 -28.73 9.47 9.71
N GLY A 209 -27.93 9.05 10.68
CA GLY A 209 -27.46 7.66 10.80
C GLY A 209 -28.60 6.63 10.88
N ARG A 210 -29.80 7.05 11.30
CA ARG A 210 -31.00 6.20 11.36
C ARG A 210 -31.99 6.46 10.23
N SER A 211 -31.65 7.28 9.26
CA SER A 211 -32.55 7.66 8.18
C SER A 211 -32.75 6.53 7.15
N PRO A 212 -33.97 5.96 7.01
CA PRO A 212 -34.24 4.99 5.95
C PRO A 212 -34.03 5.57 4.55
N ALA A 213 -34.32 6.87 4.37
CA ALA A 213 -34.15 7.55 3.09
C ALA A 213 -32.65 7.68 2.71
N LEU A 214 -31.77 7.92 3.70
CA LEU A 214 -30.34 7.93 3.46
C LEU A 214 -29.84 6.51 3.13
N ARG A 215 -30.21 5.50 3.91
CA ARG A 215 -29.85 4.09 3.62
C ARG A 215 -30.28 3.67 2.21
N ALA A 216 -31.49 3.97 1.81
CA ALA A 216 -31.99 3.68 0.46
C ALA A 216 -31.17 4.40 -0.62
N ALA A 217 -30.74 5.64 -0.37
CA ALA A 217 -29.89 6.38 -1.30
C ALA A 217 -28.48 5.74 -1.43
N LEU A 218 -27.89 5.28 -0.32
CA LEU A 218 -26.61 4.53 -0.34
C LEU A 218 -26.75 3.22 -1.13
N ALA A 219 -27.81 2.43 -0.83
CA ALA A 219 -28.07 1.17 -1.53
C ALA A 219 -28.25 1.37 -3.04
N ALA A 220 -28.94 2.42 -3.46
CA ALA A 220 -29.13 2.75 -4.87
C ALA A 220 -27.84 3.16 -5.60
N ALA A 221 -26.84 3.66 -4.85
CA ALA A 221 -25.57 4.13 -5.38
C ALA A 221 -24.43 3.10 -5.25
N THR A 222 -24.71 1.91 -4.69
CA THR A 222 -23.69 0.89 -4.38
C THR A 222 -24.12 -0.46 -4.94
N SER A 223 -23.19 -1.20 -5.55
CA SER A 223 -23.46 -2.58 -5.96
C SER A 223 -23.78 -3.44 -4.72
N PRO A 224 -24.79 -4.32 -4.77
CA PRO A 224 -25.03 -5.28 -3.70
C PRO A 224 -23.82 -6.15 -3.38
N ASP A 225 -23.00 -6.49 -4.38
CA ASP A 225 -21.77 -7.28 -4.21
C ASP A 225 -20.69 -6.51 -3.44
N ASP A 226 -20.72 -5.15 -3.45
CA ASP A 226 -19.76 -4.31 -2.75
C ASP A 226 -20.17 -4.06 -1.29
N CYS A 227 -21.48 -4.11 -0.96
CA CYS A 227 -21.99 -3.84 0.38
C CYS A 227 -23.30 -4.61 0.63
N GLU A 228 -23.20 -5.86 1.07
CA GLU A 228 -24.33 -6.76 1.33
C GLU A 228 -25.29 -6.18 2.38
N ALA A 229 -24.76 -5.54 3.43
CA ALA A 229 -25.52 -5.02 4.55
C ALA A 229 -26.38 -3.78 4.25
N LEU A 230 -26.34 -3.24 3.03
CA LEU A 230 -27.28 -2.20 2.57
C LEU A 230 -28.59 -2.78 2.03
N GLY A 231 -28.69 -4.09 1.86
CA GLY A 231 -29.89 -4.80 1.41
C GLY A 231 -31.10 -4.53 2.31
N PRO A 232 -32.34 -4.70 1.79
CA PRO A 232 -33.55 -4.46 2.57
C PRO A 232 -33.69 -5.46 3.72
N GLY A 233 -33.67 -4.97 4.96
CA GLY A 233 -33.89 -5.79 6.16
C GLY A 233 -32.70 -6.67 6.56
N GLU A 234 -31.55 -6.51 5.92
CA GLU A 234 -30.34 -7.28 6.19
C GLU A 234 -29.36 -6.49 7.06
N GLY A 235 -28.77 -7.19 8.06
CA GLY A 235 -27.60 -6.76 8.82
C GLY A 235 -26.34 -7.48 8.32
N LEU A 236 -25.20 -7.19 8.93
CA LEU A 236 -23.92 -7.88 8.65
C LEU A 236 -23.95 -9.37 8.98
N VAL A 237 -24.86 -9.80 9.80
CA VAL A 237 -25.10 -11.19 10.20
C VAL A 237 -26.55 -11.53 9.90
N ALA A 238 -26.78 -12.66 9.28
CA ALA A 238 -28.13 -13.13 8.94
C ALA A 238 -29.02 -13.17 10.19
N GLY A 239 -30.18 -12.48 10.13
CA GLY A 239 -31.15 -12.36 11.23
C GLY A 239 -30.87 -11.24 12.23
N GLU A 240 -29.81 -10.47 12.09
CA GLU A 240 -29.59 -9.22 12.86
C GLU A 240 -30.25 -8.04 12.17
N ALA A 241 -30.66 -7.05 12.99
CA ALA A 241 -31.18 -5.79 12.47
C ALA A 241 -30.07 -4.98 11.78
N PRO A 242 -30.42 -4.18 10.76
CA PRO A 242 -29.48 -3.26 10.13
C PRO A 242 -28.82 -2.33 11.16
N GLN A 243 -27.50 -2.18 11.09
CA GLN A 243 -26.77 -1.27 11.98
C GLN A 243 -27.06 0.19 11.65
N ASP A 244 -27.02 1.07 12.67
CA ASP A 244 -27.04 2.51 12.47
C ASP A 244 -25.78 2.93 11.66
N MET A 245 -25.95 3.87 10.74
CA MET A 245 -24.84 4.46 10.00
C MET A 245 -24.15 5.53 10.88
N THR A 246 -22.82 5.59 10.83
CA THR A 246 -22.09 6.71 11.43
C THR A 246 -22.02 7.87 10.44
N VAL A 247 -22.21 9.10 10.94
CA VAL A 247 -22.22 10.30 10.10
C VAL A 247 -21.30 11.35 10.71
N THR A 248 -20.29 11.79 9.94
CA THR A 248 -19.30 12.79 10.34
C THR A 248 -19.31 13.98 9.37
N ARG A 249 -19.15 15.21 9.87
CA ARG A 249 -19.15 16.41 9.03
C ARG A 249 -17.79 16.68 8.39
N LEU A 250 -17.78 16.76 7.06
CA LEU A 250 -16.58 17.05 6.27
C LEU A 250 -16.44 18.52 5.88
N SER A 251 -17.58 19.21 5.67
CA SER A 251 -17.59 20.62 5.26
C SER A 251 -18.91 21.30 5.62
N ALA A 252 -19.13 22.53 5.17
CA ALA A 252 -20.40 23.22 5.34
C ALA A 252 -21.57 22.44 4.75
N THR A 253 -21.37 21.64 3.68
CA THR A 253 -22.42 20.97 2.91
C THR A 253 -22.18 19.48 2.67
N LYS A 254 -21.03 18.92 3.10
CA LYS A 254 -20.70 17.51 2.89
C LYS A 254 -20.54 16.75 4.19
N LEU A 255 -20.97 15.50 4.16
CA LEU A 255 -20.85 14.54 5.27
C LEU A 255 -20.14 13.28 4.76
N LEU A 256 -19.39 12.63 5.65
CA LEU A 256 -18.94 11.26 5.52
C LEU A 256 -19.97 10.36 6.19
N VAL A 257 -20.37 9.30 5.53
CA VAL A 257 -21.23 8.25 6.10
C VAL A 257 -20.47 6.95 6.06
N SER A 258 -20.47 6.19 7.16
CA SER A 258 -19.94 4.83 7.20
C SER A 258 -20.96 3.86 7.80
N VAL A 259 -20.87 2.60 7.34
CA VAL A 259 -21.64 1.47 7.87
C VAL A 259 -20.92 0.18 7.50
N GLY A 260 -21.00 -0.85 8.36
CA GLY A 260 -20.50 -2.16 8.05
C GLY A 260 -21.09 -2.70 6.75
N CYS A 261 -20.25 -3.17 5.82
CA CYS A 261 -20.67 -3.64 4.51
C CYS A 261 -20.59 -5.16 4.39
N TRP A 262 -19.52 -5.77 4.88
CA TRP A 262 -19.29 -7.20 4.76
C TRP A 262 -18.45 -7.75 5.92
N ARG A 263 -18.54 -9.05 6.12
CA ARG A 263 -17.80 -9.78 7.14
C ARG A 263 -17.30 -11.11 6.57
N ALA A 264 -15.99 -11.37 6.71
CA ALA A 264 -15.36 -12.64 6.39
C ALA A 264 -14.84 -13.31 7.68
N ALA A 265 -14.19 -14.46 7.55
CA ALA A 265 -13.74 -15.27 8.69
C ALA A 265 -12.80 -14.52 9.66
N TYR A 266 -11.99 -13.59 9.17
CA TYR A 266 -10.99 -12.84 9.95
C TYR A 266 -10.80 -11.38 9.51
N ASN A 267 -11.62 -10.91 8.58
CA ASN A 267 -11.64 -9.51 8.12
C ASN A 267 -13.09 -8.99 8.10
N THR A 268 -13.23 -7.67 8.27
CA THR A 268 -14.47 -6.94 8.06
C THR A 268 -14.19 -5.72 7.20
N GLY A 269 -15.20 -5.22 6.51
CA GLY A 269 -15.09 -3.97 5.77
C GLY A 269 -16.32 -3.11 5.97
N ASP A 270 -16.05 -1.83 6.22
CA ASP A 270 -17.04 -0.77 6.26
C ASP A 270 -17.06 -0.02 4.94
N GLY A 271 -18.25 0.33 4.50
CA GLY A 271 -18.44 1.23 3.37
C GLY A 271 -18.41 2.69 3.83
N TYR A 272 -17.78 3.53 3.01
CA TYR A 272 -17.63 4.96 3.26
C TYR A 272 -18.11 5.75 2.05
N TRP A 273 -19.01 6.72 2.28
CA TRP A 273 -19.56 7.57 1.24
C TRP A 273 -19.47 9.05 1.61
N VAL A 274 -19.13 9.88 0.65
CA VAL A 274 -19.33 11.34 0.75
C VAL A 274 -20.72 11.66 0.23
N ILE A 275 -21.51 12.38 1.04
CA ILE A 275 -22.89 12.78 0.70
C ILE A 275 -23.11 14.28 0.87
N ASN A 276 -24.20 14.81 0.30
CA ASN A 276 -24.72 16.12 0.68
C ASN A 276 -25.37 16.06 2.06
N ASP A 277 -25.33 17.14 2.83
CA ASP A 277 -25.94 17.22 4.17
C ASP A 277 -27.47 17.26 4.18
N ARG A 278 -28.10 17.24 3.00
CA ARG A 278 -29.56 17.15 2.77
C ARG A 278 -29.88 16.52 1.42
N ALA A 279 -31.09 16.05 1.26
CA ALA A 279 -31.57 15.46 0.01
C ALA A 279 -31.56 16.50 -1.14
N PRO A 280 -31.21 16.07 -2.38
CA PRO A 280 -30.74 14.73 -2.71
C PRO A 280 -29.33 14.50 -2.15
N TYR A 281 -29.15 13.36 -1.45
CA TYR A 281 -27.88 13.06 -0.77
C TYR A 281 -26.71 12.86 -1.74
N ALA A 282 -26.97 12.40 -2.97
CA ALA A 282 -26.00 12.14 -4.03
C ALA A 282 -24.74 11.43 -3.52
N PRO A 283 -24.84 10.18 -3.01
CA PRO A 283 -23.72 9.45 -2.44
C PRO A 283 -22.62 9.19 -3.48
N VAL A 284 -21.37 9.41 -3.07
CA VAL A 284 -20.18 9.03 -3.81
C VAL A 284 -19.39 8.05 -2.95
N LEU A 285 -19.32 6.81 -3.40
CA LEU A 285 -18.56 5.75 -2.71
C LEU A 285 -17.07 6.10 -2.72
N VAL A 286 -16.43 6.01 -1.55
CA VAL A 286 -14.99 6.13 -1.38
C VAL A 286 -14.35 4.74 -1.41
N THR A 287 -14.80 3.85 -0.54
CA THR A 287 -14.31 2.47 -0.41
C THR A 287 -15.32 1.62 0.36
N THR A 288 -15.27 0.31 0.20
CA THR A 288 -15.94 -0.68 1.06
C THR A 288 -14.92 -1.54 1.84
N LEU A 289 -13.66 -1.16 1.80
CA LEU A 289 -12.56 -1.88 2.44
C LEU A 289 -12.05 -1.18 3.70
N GLY A 290 -12.59 -0.02 4.08
CA GLY A 290 -12.19 0.67 5.30
C GLY A 290 -12.62 -0.10 6.55
N ASN A 291 -11.91 0.10 7.65
CA ASN A 291 -12.28 -0.49 8.94
C ASN A 291 -11.97 0.43 10.14
N ASP A 292 -11.51 1.64 9.86
CA ASP A 292 -11.38 2.71 10.87
C ASP A 292 -11.35 4.08 10.19
N ASP A 293 -11.81 5.14 10.88
CA ASP A 293 -11.73 6.53 10.40
C ASP A 293 -11.67 7.55 11.55
N ASP A 294 -11.03 8.69 11.30
CA ASP A 294 -11.02 9.86 12.17
C ASP A 294 -11.90 11.02 11.64
N GLY A 295 -12.72 10.76 10.64
CA GLY A 295 -13.55 11.73 9.93
C GLY A 295 -12.85 12.46 8.79
N ARG A 296 -11.51 12.47 8.70
CA ARG A 296 -10.73 13.05 7.60
C ARG A 296 -9.83 12.03 6.90
N THR A 297 -9.58 10.93 7.56
CA THR A 297 -8.75 9.84 7.07
C THR A 297 -9.51 8.54 7.29
N ILE A 298 -9.59 7.71 6.26
CA ILE A 298 -10.14 6.35 6.32
C ILE A 298 -8.95 5.41 6.17
N THR A 299 -8.86 4.42 7.04
CA THR A 299 -7.83 3.38 6.98
C THR A 299 -8.43 2.01 6.75
N SER A 300 -7.67 1.18 6.08
CA SER A 300 -7.96 -0.24 5.85
C SER A 300 -6.76 -1.07 6.29
N ALA A 301 -7.02 -2.12 7.07
CA ALA A 301 -6.03 -3.12 7.41
C ALA A 301 -6.68 -4.51 7.31
N SER A 302 -6.21 -5.34 6.40
CA SER A 302 -6.75 -6.67 6.13
C SER A 302 -5.67 -7.72 6.19
N LYS A 303 -5.95 -8.81 6.93
CA LYS A 303 -5.08 -9.98 6.99
C LYS A 303 -5.13 -10.73 5.67
N GLY A 304 -3.99 -11.16 5.15
CA GLY A 304 -3.95 -12.06 4.00
C GLY A 304 -4.40 -13.47 4.34
N ARG A 305 -4.26 -13.89 5.62
CA ARG A 305 -4.82 -15.13 6.18
C ARG A 305 -5.03 -15.01 7.68
N GLY A 306 -5.79 -15.95 8.28
CA GLY A 306 -6.20 -15.91 9.68
C GLY A 306 -5.06 -15.83 10.70
N LEU A 307 -3.88 -16.37 10.38
CA LEU A 307 -2.69 -16.31 11.22
C LEU A 307 -2.14 -14.88 11.42
N GLY A 308 -2.43 -13.95 10.50
CA GLY A 308 -2.02 -12.55 10.62
C GLY A 308 -0.52 -12.30 10.43
N ASP A 309 0.15 -13.17 9.68
CA ASP A 309 1.57 -13.06 9.32
C ASP A 309 1.81 -12.34 7.99
N CYS A 310 0.79 -11.75 7.41
CA CYS A 310 0.82 -10.88 6.26
C CYS A 310 -0.42 -10.00 6.22
N TRP A 311 -0.27 -8.74 5.80
CA TRP A 311 -1.32 -7.73 5.81
C TRP A 311 -1.29 -6.88 4.54
N TYR A 312 -2.45 -6.33 4.22
CA TYR A 312 -2.64 -5.27 3.23
C TYR A 312 -3.22 -4.05 3.93
N THR A 313 -2.67 -2.88 3.66
CA THR A 313 -3.11 -1.62 4.24
C THR A 313 -3.36 -0.59 3.14
N ALA A 314 -4.37 0.26 3.35
CA ALA A 314 -4.64 1.40 2.49
C ALA A 314 -5.15 2.58 3.33
N THR A 315 -4.93 3.79 2.83
CA THR A 315 -5.39 5.02 3.47
C THR A 315 -5.96 5.96 2.43
N TRP A 316 -7.12 6.54 2.73
CA TRP A 316 -7.74 7.62 1.97
C TRP A 316 -7.85 8.86 2.85
N SER A 317 -7.46 10.00 2.34
CA SER A 317 -7.46 11.26 3.09
C SER A 317 -8.32 12.31 2.38
N TRP A 318 -9.05 13.10 3.19
CA TRP A 318 -9.92 14.18 2.71
C TRP A 318 -9.10 15.39 2.30
N ASP A 319 -9.16 15.80 1.03
CA ASP A 319 -8.42 16.96 0.49
C ASP A 319 -9.18 18.29 0.60
N GLY A 320 -10.37 18.27 1.22
CA GLY A 320 -11.28 19.41 1.31
C GLY A 320 -12.42 19.34 0.28
N ALA A 321 -12.34 18.46 -0.73
CA ALA A 321 -13.34 18.27 -1.77
C ALA A 321 -13.74 16.78 -1.93
N ARG A 322 -12.78 15.86 -1.80
CA ARG A 322 -12.97 14.41 -1.94
C ARG A 322 -11.95 13.64 -1.10
N PHE A 323 -12.22 12.36 -0.84
CA PHE A 323 -11.19 11.43 -0.37
C PHE A 323 -10.31 10.98 -1.54
N VAL A 324 -9.01 10.98 -1.33
CA VAL A 324 -8.02 10.50 -2.29
C VAL A 324 -7.16 9.42 -1.65
N PRO A 325 -6.76 8.36 -2.37
CA PRO A 325 -5.79 7.41 -1.85
C PRO A 325 -4.46 8.11 -1.55
N THR A 326 -3.92 7.90 -0.34
CA THR A 326 -2.66 8.53 0.11
C THR A 326 -1.58 7.53 0.52
N ALA A 327 -1.96 6.31 0.91
CA ALA A 327 -1.02 5.24 1.16
C ALA A 327 -1.62 3.90 0.75
N GLU A 328 -0.76 3.00 0.28
CA GLU A 328 -1.07 1.62 0.01
C GLU A 328 0.18 0.79 0.21
N SER A 329 0.09 -0.27 1.02
CA SER A 329 1.21 -1.13 1.34
C SER A 329 0.76 -2.58 1.54
N ASN A 330 1.71 -3.49 1.50
CA ASN A 330 1.57 -4.85 2.01
C ASN A 330 2.80 -5.24 2.83
N THR A 331 2.71 -6.34 3.57
CA THR A 331 3.82 -6.78 4.43
C THR A 331 4.56 -7.98 3.87
N GLY A 332 4.41 -8.25 2.58
CA GLY A 332 5.02 -9.37 1.87
C GLY A 332 4.16 -10.63 1.85
N LEU A 333 4.76 -11.76 1.60
CA LEU A 333 4.07 -13.06 1.55
C LEU A 333 3.78 -13.58 2.96
N CYS A 334 2.68 -14.36 3.08
CA CYS A 334 2.31 -15.05 4.32
C CYS A 334 3.21 -16.28 4.51
N ARG A 335 4.34 -16.14 5.18
CA ARG A 335 5.41 -17.14 5.30
C ARG A 335 5.87 -17.36 6.76
N LEU A 336 5.06 -16.99 7.75
CA LEU A 336 5.36 -17.18 9.19
C LEU A 336 6.65 -16.51 9.66
N VAL A 337 7.14 -15.49 8.98
CA VAL A 337 8.38 -14.82 9.37
C VAL A 337 8.17 -13.95 10.60
N ALA A 338 7.10 -13.15 10.62
CA ALA A 338 6.76 -12.31 11.75
C ALA A 338 5.23 -12.12 11.86
N ALA A 339 4.73 -11.95 13.08
CA ALA A 339 3.38 -11.48 13.32
C ALA A 339 3.24 -10.05 12.74
N GLY A 340 2.15 -9.80 12.00
CA GLY A 340 1.99 -8.54 11.27
C GLY A 340 2.67 -8.50 9.90
N GLY A 341 3.57 -9.44 9.62
CA GLY A 341 4.34 -9.54 8.38
C GLY A 341 5.80 -9.12 8.54
N ALA A 342 6.63 -9.53 7.61
CA ALA A 342 8.09 -9.35 7.69
C ALA A 342 8.53 -7.92 7.32
N TRP A 343 7.84 -7.25 6.39
CA TRP A 343 8.32 -6.02 5.76
C TRP A 343 7.22 -5.00 5.58
N GLU A 344 7.61 -3.77 5.28
CA GLU A 344 6.73 -2.75 4.73
C GLU A 344 7.07 -2.55 3.25
N MET A 345 6.10 -2.86 2.38
CA MET A 345 6.26 -2.87 0.93
C MET A 345 5.22 -1.95 0.27
N PRO A 346 5.40 -0.62 0.35
CA PRO A 346 4.45 0.34 -0.19
C PRO A 346 4.40 0.30 -1.72
N THR A 347 3.20 0.54 -2.25
CA THR A 347 2.93 0.82 -3.66
C THR A 347 2.46 2.25 -3.88
N LEU A 348 1.92 2.89 -2.84
CA LEU A 348 1.56 4.29 -2.86
C LEU A 348 2.09 4.99 -1.61
N VAL A 349 2.79 6.09 -1.81
CA VAL A 349 3.28 6.96 -0.73
C VAL A 349 2.90 8.42 -1.03
N THR A 350 2.43 9.13 0.00
CA THR A 350 2.08 10.55 -0.07
C THR A 350 2.46 11.21 1.25
N ARG A 351 3.02 12.39 1.21
CA ARG A 351 3.22 13.21 2.40
C ARG A 351 1.95 13.97 2.69
N VAL A 352 1.21 13.53 3.70
CA VAL A 352 0.01 14.24 4.19
C VAL A 352 0.43 15.29 5.19
N GLN A 353 -0.11 16.51 5.05
CA GLN A 353 0.16 17.68 5.91
C GLN A 353 -1.17 18.16 6.51
N GLU A 354 -1.11 18.75 7.72
CA GLU A 354 -2.24 19.40 8.40
C GLU A 354 -2.63 20.73 7.75
#